data_c5ed0e4d1f3e12c759680404c09ce32a
#
_entry.id   c5ed0e4d1f3e12c759680404c09ce32a
#
_cell.length_a   1.000
_cell.length_b   1.000
_cell.length_c   1.000
_cell.angle_alpha   90.00
_cell.angle_beta   90.00
_cell.angle_gamma   90.00
#
_symmetry.space_group_name_H-M   'P 1'
#
loop_
_entity.id
_entity.type
_entity.pdbx_description
1 polymer ?
#
loop_
_entity_poly.entity_id
_entity_poly.type
_entity_poly.pdbx_seq_one_letter_code
_entity_poly.pdbx_strand_id
1 'polypeptide(L)'
;MNIFTDGSTLNNQNIEKRVGGIGVYFGDNDNRNVSKPILKNATNQIAELKACIYALKKCNTDEEINIYTDSKYVIGCMTEWIDNWIKNDWKKSDGKEIKNLKLIKKLHLLIKDRCSKVNFYHIKAHQKKPTDPEKQMLWKGNMMADKLATDAAKSVNL
;
A
#
# COMPACT_ATOMS: atom_id res chain seq x y z
N MET A 1 6.06 -7.62 -13.25
CA MET A 1 4.68 -7.10 -13.15
C MET A 1 4.68 -5.84 -12.32
N ASN A 2 4.08 -4.80 -12.82
CA ASN A 2 3.95 -3.52 -12.10
C ASN A 2 2.57 -3.43 -11.45
N ILE A 3 2.56 -3.10 -10.15
CA ILE A 3 1.34 -2.93 -9.37
C ILE A 3 1.40 -1.58 -8.68
N PHE A 4 0.31 -0.85 -8.71
CA PHE A 4 0.20 0.45 -8.07
C PHE A 4 -0.72 0.34 -6.87
N THR A 5 -0.29 0.82 -5.72
CA THR A 5 -1.05 0.76 -4.47
C THR A 5 -1.22 2.14 -3.88
N ASP A 6 -2.36 2.38 -3.26
CA ASP A 6 -2.61 3.62 -2.54
C ASP A 6 -3.60 3.38 -1.40
N GLY A 7 -3.55 4.24 -0.41
CA GLY A 7 -4.48 4.27 0.70
C GLY A 7 -5.02 5.69 0.86
N SER A 8 -6.28 5.78 1.25
CA SER A 8 -6.95 7.05 1.47
C SER A 8 -7.68 7.01 2.80
N THR A 9 -7.75 8.16 3.46
CA THR A 9 -8.59 8.31 4.65
C THR A 9 -9.43 9.57 4.52
N LEU A 10 -10.65 9.50 5.04
CA LEU A 10 -11.47 10.69 5.19
C LEU A 10 -11.06 11.41 6.46
N ASN A 11 -10.96 12.74 6.35
CA ASN A 11 -10.57 13.59 7.46
C ASN A 11 -11.69 13.62 8.50
N ASN A 12 -11.54 12.80 9.54
CA ASN A 12 -12.48 12.71 10.65
C ASN A 12 -11.68 12.90 11.95
N GLN A 13 -12.17 13.76 12.82
CA GLN A 13 -11.51 14.07 14.09
C GLN A 13 -11.52 12.88 15.06
N ASN A 14 -12.49 12.00 14.96
CA ASN A 14 -12.57 10.81 15.80
C ASN A 14 -11.91 9.62 15.07
N ILE A 15 -10.73 9.21 15.55
CA ILE A 15 -9.94 8.15 14.93
C ILE A 15 -10.71 6.82 14.88
N GLU A 16 -11.49 6.50 15.92
CA GLU A 16 -12.27 5.26 15.97
C GLU A 16 -13.32 5.18 14.87
N LYS A 17 -13.87 6.32 14.44
CA LYS A 17 -14.86 6.42 13.38
C LYS A 17 -14.26 6.75 12.01
N ARG A 18 -12.94 6.97 11.96
CA ARG A 18 -12.28 7.33 10.72
C ARG A 18 -12.36 6.16 9.73
N VAL A 19 -12.84 6.47 8.55
CA VAL A 19 -12.95 5.51 7.45
C VAL A 19 -11.87 5.79 6.42
N GLY A 20 -11.57 4.79 5.61
CA GLY A 20 -10.58 4.91 4.57
C GLY A 20 -10.90 4.05 3.37
N GLY A 21 -9.97 3.99 2.45
CA GLY A 21 -10.08 3.17 1.26
C GLY A 21 -8.73 2.61 0.84
N ILE A 22 -8.81 1.45 0.21
CA ILE A 22 -7.67 0.72 -0.34
C ILE A 22 -7.81 0.74 -1.85
N GLY A 23 -6.76 1.10 -2.57
CA GLY A 23 -6.69 1.04 -4.01
C GLY A 23 -5.51 0.21 -4.48
N VAL A 24 -5.79 -0.74 -5.36
CA VAL A 24 -4.75 -1.55 -6.04
C VAL A 24 -5.08 -1.58 -7.52
N TYR A 25 -4.12 -1.16 -8.34
CA TYR A 25 -4.29 -1.09 -9.77
C TYR A 25 -3.25 -1.96 -10.49
N PHE A 26 -3.74 -2.93 -11.26
CA PHE A 26 -2.92 -3.84 -12.08
C PHE A 26 -2.92 -3.43 -13.56
N GLY A 27 -3.97 -2.75 -13.98
CA GLY A 27 -4.18 -2.35 -15.37
C GLY A 27 -5.65 -2.04 -15.61
N ASP A 28 -5.97 -1.45 -16.76
CA ASP A 28 -7.35 -1.13 -17.11
C ASP A 28 -8.16 -2.41 -17.24
N ASN A 29 -9.33 -2.42 -16.62
CA ASN A 29 -10.27 -3.54 -16.65
C ASN A 29 -9.71 -4.87 -16.10
N ASP A 30 -8.61 -4.81 -15.35
CA ASP A 30 -8.05 -5.99 -14.71
C ASP A 30 -8.93 -6.39 -13.51
N ASN A 31 -9.35 -7.64 -13.47
CA ASN A 31 -10.25 -8.12 -12.41
C ASN A 31 -9.54 -8.24 -11.04
N ARG A 32 -8.23 -8.11 -11.00
CA ARG A 32 -7.47 -8.08 -9.74
C ARG A 32 -7.46 -6.70 -9.08
N ASN A 33 -7.89 -5.66 -9.79
CA ASN A 33 -7.98 -4.31 -9.22
C ASN A 33 -8.83 -4.31 -7.97
N VAL A 34 -8.41 -3.55 -6.96
CA VAL A 34 -9.10 -3.48 -5.67
C VAL A 34 -9.50 -2.04 -5.38
N SER A 35 -10.76 -1.87 -4.99
CA SER A 35 -11.29 -0.64 -4.42
C SER A 35 -12.14 -1.05 -3.23
N LYS A 36 -11.56 -0.99 -2.02
CA LYS A 36 -12.19 -1.57 -0.83
C LYS A 36 -12.17 -0.59 0.33
N PRO A 37 -13.30 -0.36 1.01
CA PRO A 37 -13.34 0.56 2.14
C PRO A 37 -12.75 -0.06 3.40
N ILE A 38 -12.25 0.82 4.29
CA ILE A 38 -11.91 0.51 5.67
C ILE A 38 -12.96 1.22 6.52
N LEU A 39 -13.76 0.44 7.25
CA LEU A 39 -14.97 0.95 7.88
C LEU A 39 -14.73 1.69 9.20
N LYS A 40 -13.62 1.46 9.86
CA LYS A 40 -13.27 2.12 11.12
C LYS A 40 -11.76 2.03 11.40
N ASN A 41 -11.28 2.89 12.29
CA ASN A 41 -9.89 2.93 12.74
C ASN A 41 -8.88 3.11 11.60
N ALA A 42 -9.30 3.74 10.50
CA ALA A 42 -8.42 3.95 9.36
C ALA A 42 -7.40 5.05 9.65
N THR A 43 -6.14 4.75 9.38
CA THR A 43 -5.09 5.76 9.27
C THR A 43 -4.47 5.65 7.89
N ASN A 44 -3.77 6.69 7.45
CA ASN A 44 -3.07 6.64 6.16
C ASN A 44 -2.11 5.45 6.12
N GLN A 45 -1.35 5.24 7.19
CA GLN A 45 -0.39 4.14 7.27
C GLN A 45 -1.07 2.77 7.18
N ILE A 46 -2.17 2.58 7.88
CA ILE A 46 -2.95 1.32 7.84
C ILE A 46 -3.48 1.08 6.42
N ALA A 47 -4.04 2.11 5.78
CA ALA A 47 -4.57 1.98 4.43
C ALA A 47 -3.47 1.61 3.43
N GLU A 48 -2.31 2.24 3.53
CA GLU A 48 -1.17 1.96 2.65
C GLU A 48 -0.63 0.53 2.83
N LEU A 49 -0.49 0.07 4.08
CA LEU A 49 -0.05 -1.30 4.35
C LEU A 49 -1.06 -2.32 3.83
N LYS A 50 -2.35 -2.09 4.07
CA LYS A 50 -3.41 -2.99 3.60
C LYS A 50 -3.46 -3.04 2.07
N ALA A 51 -3.23 -1.93 1.38
CA ALA A 51 -3.18 -1.92 -0.08
C ALA A 51 -2.10 -2.87 -0.61
N CYS A 52 -0.91 -2.84 -0.02
CA CYS A 52 0.18 -3.76 -0.39
C CYS A 52 -0.17 -5.21 -0.08
N ILE A 53 -0.81 -5.48 1.06
CA ILE A 53 -1.26 -6.83 1.42
C ILE A 53 -2.25 -7.37 0.39
N TYR A 54 -3.25 -6.57 0.02
CA TYR A 54 -4.21 -6.99 -1.01
C TYR A 54 -3.56 -7.20 -2.36
N ALA A 55 -2.60 -6.35 -2.73
CA ALA A 55 -1.86 -6.50 -3.97
C ALA A 55 -1.20 -7.88 -4.05
N LEU A 56 -0.48 -8.27 -3.01
CA LEU A 56 0.22 -9.56 -2.97
C LEU A 56 -0.74 -10.74 -2.92
N LYS A 57 -1.86 -10.61 -2.21
CA LYS A 57 -2.88 -11.67 -2.17
C LYS A 57 -3.53 -11.92 -3.52
N LYS A 58 -3.60 -10.91 -4.38
CA LYS A 58 -4.16 -11.06 -5.73
C LYS A 58 -3.16 -11.63 -6.74
N CYS A 59 -1.90 -11.75 -6.36
CA CYS A 59 -0.85 -12.26 -7.24
C CYS A 59 -0.62 -13.75 -6.97
N ASN A 60 -1.03 -14.58 -7.91
CA ASN A 60 -0.88 -16.05 -7.83
C ASN A 60 0.33 -16.55 -8.61
N THR A 61 1.11 -15.66 -9.20
CA THR A 61 2.21 -16.02 -10.09
C THR A 61 3.54 -15.88 -9.36
N ASP A 62 4.56 -16.60 -9.89
CA ASP A 62 5.93 -16.49 -9.40
C ASP A 62 6.70 -15.34 -10.07
N GLU A 63 5.99 -14.44 -10.73
CA GLU A 63 6.61 -13.26 -11.34
C GLU A 63 7.22 -12.32 -10.32
N GLU A 64 8.32 -11.69 -10.71
CA GLU A 64 8.86 -10.56 -9.96
C GLU A 64 7.84 -9.42 -9.96
N ILE A 65 7.59 -8.85 -8.79
CA ILE A 65 6.59 -7.82 -8.60
C ILE A 65 7.28 -6.50 -8.27
N ASN A 66 6.84 -5.43 -8.94
CA ASN A 66 7.25 -4.07 -8.64
C ASN A 66 6.04 -3.32 -8.09
N ILE A 67 6.08 -2.97 -6.81
CA ILE A 67 5.03 -2.19 -6.17
C ILE A 67 5.45 -0.72 -6.22
N TYR A 68 4.61 0.09 -6.84
CA TYR A 68 4.75 1.54 -6.87
C TYR A 68 3.77 2.14 -5.87
N THR A 69 4.29 2.92 -4.94
CA THR A 69 3.51 3.58 -3.90
C THR A 69 4.03 4.98 -3.63
N ASP A 70 3.15 5.90 -3.24
CA ASP A 70 3.55 7.22 -2.78
C ASP A 70 3.89 7.25 -1.28
N SER A 71 3.73 6.13 -0.60
CA SER A 71 3.98 6.00 0.84
C SER A 71 5.44 5.73 1.16
N LYS A 72 6.16 6.74 1.58
CA LYS A 72 7.52 6.57 2.10
C LYS A 72 7.55 5.69 3.35
N TYR A 73 6.48 5.72 4.13
CA TYR A 73 6.35 4.89 5.32
C TYR A 73 6.41 3.40 4.98
N VAL A 74 5.62 2.95 4.01
CA VAL A 74 5.61 1.54 3.60
C VAL A 74 6.98 1.12 3.09
N ILE A 75 7.59 1.94 2.24
CA ILE A 75 8.93 1.65 1.70
C ILE A 75 9.95 1.56 2.83
N GLY A 76 9.92 2.51 3.76
CA GLY A 76 10.81 2.50 4.91
C GLY A 76 10.64 1.25 5.76
N CYS A 77 9.39 0.87 6.06
CA CYS A 77 9.10 -0.35 6.82
C CYS A 77 9.71 -1.58 6.16
N MET A 78 9.49 -1.74 4.86
CA MET A 78 9.78 -3.01 4.17
C MET A 78 11.19 -3.09 3.60
N THR A 79 11.90 -1.98 3.44
CA THR A 79 13.23 -1.96 2.83
C THR A 79 14.35 -1.51 3.76
N GLU A 80 14.04 -0.74 4.81
CA GLU A 80 15.06 -0.16 5.69
C GLU A 80 14.96 -0.67 7.12
N TRP A 81 13.78 -0.63 7.73
CA TRP A 81 13.62 -0.82 9.16
C TRP A 81 13.38 -2.27 9.58
N ILE A 82 12.79 -3.07 8.70
CA ILE A 82 12.32 -4.42 9.04
C ILE A 82 13.45 -5.34 9.50
N ASP A 83 14.64 -5.26 8.89
CA ASP A 83 15.78 -6.13 9.26
C ASP A 83 16.21 -5.87 10.70
N ASN A 84 16.26 -4.60 11.10
CA ASN A 84 16.60 -4.22 12.47
C ASN A 84 15.52 -4.67 13.46
N TRP A 85 14.25 -4.56 13.07
CA TRP A 85 13.15 -5.01 13.92
C TRP A 85 13.19 -6.53 14.13
N ILE A 86 13.46 -7.29 13.09
CA ILE A 86 13.59 -8.75 13.20
C ILE A 86 14.75 -9.12 14.14
N LYS A 87 15.90 -8.46 13.99
CA LYS A 87 17.07 -8.68 14.85
C LYS A 87 16.80 -8.30 16.30
N ASN A 88 15.92 -7.34 16.55
CA ASN A 88 15.56 -6.85 17.88
C ASN A 88 14.24 -7.44 18.39
N ASP A 89 13.94 -8.66 17.98
CA ASP A 89 12.74 -9.41 18.42
C ASP A 89 11.44 -8.65 18.19
N TRP A 90 11.34 -8.01 17.03
CA TRP A 90 10.18 -7.23 16.60
C TRP A 90 9.84 -6.08 17.54
N LYS A 91 10.87 -5.41 18.04
CA LYS A 91 10.74 -4.20 18.85
C LYS A 91 11.63 -3.10 18.30
N LYS A 92 11.31 -1.86 18.62
CA LYS A 92 12.19 -0.73 18.32
C LYS A 92 13.48 -0.83 19.14
N SER A 93 14.53 -0.11 18.72
CA SER A 93 15.81 -0.09 19.41
C SER A 93 15.72 0.33 20.89
N ASP A 94 14.72 1.15 21.23
CA ASP A 94 14.44 1.58 22.61
C ASP A 94 13.55 0.61 23.40
N GLY A 95 13.20 -0.55 22.83
CA GLY A 95 12.36 -1.57 23.44
C GLY A 95 10.88 -1.34 23.32
N LYS A 96 10.46 -0.24 22.71
CA LYS A 96 9.04 0.07 22.52
C LYS A 96 8.43 -0.76 21.41
N GLU A 97 7.09 -0.92 21.47
CA GLU A 97 6.34 -1.64 20.46
C GLU A 97 6.35 -0.92 19.12
N ILE A 98 6.36 -1.70 18.04
CA ILE A 98 6.27 -1.20 16.68
C ILE A 98 4.80 -0.95 16.34
N LYS A 99 4.49 0.26 15.90
CA LYS A 99 3.14 0.60 15.44
C LYS A 99 2.79 -0.20 14.18
N ASN A 100 1.54 -0.65 14.10
CA ASN A 100 1.02 -1.44 12.98
C ASN A 100 1.72 -2.80 12.79
N LEU A 101 2.27 -3.35 13.85
CA LEU A 101 3.11 -4.56 13.80
C LEU A 101 2.42 -5.75 13.12
N LYS A 102 1.13 -5.99 13.40
CA LYS A 102 0.39 -7.10 12.79
C LYS A 102 0.36 -7.00 11.27
N LEU A 103 0.11 -5.81 10.74
CA LEU A 103 0.07 -5.58 9.29
C LEU A 103 1.46 -5.71 8.68
N ILE A 104 2.47 -5.19 9.35
CA ILE A 104 3.86 -5.27 8.89
C ILE A 104 4.32 -6.74 8.84
N LYS A 105 4.03 -7.52 9.87
CA LYS A 105 4.35 -8.95 9.90
C LYS A 105 3.63 -9.72 8.81
N LYS A 106 2.35 -9.41 8.59
CA LYS A 106 1.55 -10.06 7.55
C LYS A 106 2.12 -9.79 6.16
N LEU A 107 2.46 -8.54 5.88
CA LEU A 107 3.08 -8.15 4.61
C LEU A 107 4.44 -8.83 4.44
N HIS A 108 5.25 -8.86 5.50
CA HIS A 108 6.55 -9.54 5.49
C HIS A 108 6.43 -11.03 5.14
N LEU A 109 5.48 -11.73 5.76
CA LEU A 109 5.26 -13.15 5.47
C LEU A 109 4.81 -13.38 4.02
N LEU A 110 3.93 -12.53 3.51
CA LEU A 110 3.49 -12.64 2.12
C LEU A 110 4.65 -12.47 1.14
N ILE A 111 5.59 -11.59 1.45
CA ILE A 111 6.79 -11.37 0.64
C ILE A 111 7.74 -12.57 0.77
N LYS A 112 7.99 -13.01 2.00
CA LYS A 112 8.94 -14.09 2.30
C LYS A 112 8.50 -15.42 1.68
N ASP A 113 7.21 -15.69 1.64
CA ASP A 113 6.66 -16.94 1.11
C ASP A 113 6.66 -17.00 -0.42
N ARG A 114 7.03 -15.91 -1.09
CA ARG A 114 7.10 -15.88 -2.54
C ARG A 114 8.46 -16.40 -3.03
N CYS A 115 8.44 -17.06 -4.18
CA CYS A 115 9.65 -17.53 -4.85
C CYS A 115 10.41 -16.41 -5.57
N SER A 116 9.70 -15.36 -5.97
CA SER A 116 10.26 -14.23 -6.72
C SER A 116 10.32 -12.97 -5.87
N LYS A 117 11.15 -12.02 -6.32
CA LYS A 117 11.35 -10.76 -5.61
C LYS A 117 10.11 -9.86 -5.64
N VAL A 118 9.93 -9.09 -4.57
CA VAL A 118 9.02 -7.95 -4.51
C VAL A 118 9.87 -6.71 -4.30
N ASN A 119 9.79 -5.79 -5.25
CA ASN A 119 10.52 -4.53 -5.21
C ASN A 119 9.54 -3.40 -4.91
N PHE A 120 9.99 -2.42 -4.13
CA PHE A 120 9.20 -1.24 -3.79
C PHE A 120 9.83 0.00 -4.43
N TYR A 121 9.00 0.78 -5.13
CA TYR A 121 9.42 2.01 -5.77
C TYR A 121 8.54 3.16 -5.31
N HIS A 122 9.18 4.27 -4.98
CA HIS A 122 8.45 5.48 -4.62
C HIS A 122 7.98 6.20 -5.88
N ILE A 123 6.72 6.63 -5.86
CA ILE A 123 6.16 7.48 -6.90
C ILE A 123 5.55 8.71 -6.22
N LYS A 124 5.85 9.88 -6.73
CA LYS A 124 5.37 11.12 -6.13
C LYS A 124 3.90 11.34 -6.44
N ALA A 125 3.10 11.59 -5.38
CA ALA A 125 1.66 11.80 -5.50
C ALA A 125 1.33 13.13 -6.20
N HIS A 126 0.14 13.16 -6.82
CA HIS A 126 -0.49 14.38 -7.35
C HIS A 126 0.37 15.18 -8.33
N GLN A 127 1.12 14.49 -9.17
CA GLN A 127 1.91 15.15 -10.20
C GLN A 127 1.07 15.49 -11.43
N LYS A 128 1.52 16.50 -12.18
CA LYS A 128 0.97 16.79 -13.50
C LYS A 128 1.33 15.67 -14.46
N LYS A 129 0.46 15.42 -15.45
CA LYS A 129 0.71 14.43 -16.48
C LYS A 129 2.02 14.73 -17.21
N PRO A 130 2.99 13.80 -17.18
CA PRO A 130 4.26 14.00 -17.88
C PRO A 130 4.10 13.85 -19.39
N THR A 131 5.07 14.36 -20.15
CA THR A 131 5.10 14.24 -21.61
C THR A 131 5.76 12.94 -22.08
N ASP A 132 6.69 12.39 -21.29
CA ASP A 132 7.38 11.14 -21.59
C ASP A 132 6.43 9.95 -21.45
N PRO A 133 6.27 9.09 -22.49
CA PRO A 133 5.37 7.93 -22.42
C PRO A 133 5.63 6.96 -21.26
N GLU A 134 6.88 6.71 -20.93
CA GLU A 134 7.22 5.83 -19.80
C GLU A 134 6.79 6.43 -18.47
N LYS A 135 7.00 7.73 -18.29
CA LYS A 135 6.56 8.45 -17.10
C LYS A 135 5.05 8.57 -17.05
N GLN A 136 4.38 8.66 -18.18
CA GLN A 136 2.92 8.68 -18.24
C GLN A 136 2.31 7.37 -17.72
N MET A 137 2.93 6.24 -18.00
CA MET A 137 2.45 4.94 -17.50
C MET A 137 2.50 4.88 -15.97
N LEU A 138 3.60 5.34 -15.39
CA LEU A 138 3.72 5.40 -13.93
C LEU A 138 2.77 6.42 -13.30
N TRP A 139 2.63 7.58 -13.95
CA TRP A 139 1.70 8.62 -13.52
C TRP A 139 0.26 8.11 -13.56
N LYS A 140 -0.14 7.44 -14.62
CA LYS A 140 -1.49 6.87 -14.77
C LYS A 140 -1.75 5.82 -13.71
N GLY A 141 -0.80 4.91 -13.45
CA GLY A 141 -0.95 3.87 -12.45
C GLY A 141 -1.17 4.43 -11.05
N ASN A 142 -0.38 5.43 -10.68
CA ASN A 142 -0.54 6.10 -9.39
C ASN A 142 -1.90 6.82 -9.28
N MET A 143 -2.30 7.51 -10.33
CA MET A 143 -3.59 8.20 -10.39
C MET A 143 -4.75 7.23 -10.25
N MET A 144 -4.69 6.08 -10.91
CA MET A 144 -5.74 5.06 -10.86
C MET A 144 -5.83 4.41 -9.48
N ALA A 145 -4.69 4.11 -8.84
CA ALA A 145 -4.67 3.57 -7.49
C ALA A 145 -5.27 4.57 -6.49
N ASP A 146 -4.91 5.84 -6.61
CA ASP A 146 -5.46 6.93 -5.79
C ASP A 146 -6.99 7.01 -5.96
N LYS A 147 -7.47 6.98 -7.21
CA LYS A 147 -8.90 7.03 -7.50
C LYS A 147 -9.65 5.84 -6.88
N LEU A 148 -9.12 4.63 -7.01
CA LEU A 148 -9.71 3.43 -6.42
C LEU A 148 -9.79 3.54 -4.90
N ALA A 149 -8.74 4.04 -4.26
CA ALA A 149 -8.71 4.23 -2.82
C ALA A 149 -9.69 5.31 -2.36
N THR A 150 -9.70 6.44 -3.04
CA THR A 150 -10.55 7.59 -2.71
C THR A 150 -12.04 7.25 -2.91
N ASP A 151 -12.37 6.59 -4.01
CA ASP A 151 -13.75 6.16 -4.28
C ASP A 151 -14.24 5.18 -3.20
N ALA A 152 -13.38 4.25 -2.78
CA ALA A 152 -13.72 3.31 -1.71
C ALA A 152 -13.97 4.04 -0.38
N ALA A 153 -13.12 4.99 -0.01
CA ALA A 153 -13.29 5.78 1.21
C ALA A 153 -14.61 6.56 1.18
N LYS A 154 -14.94 7.18 0.04
CA LYS A 154 -16.16 7.96 -0.13
C LYS A 154 -17.42 7.09 -0.19
N SER A 155 -17.30 5.80 -0.50
CA SER A 155 -18.44 4.88 -0.55
C SER A 155 -19.04 4.58 0.82
N VAL A 156 -18.31 4.87 1.89
CA VAL A 156 -18.81 4.68 3.25
C VAL A 156 -19.75 5.82 3.60
N ASN A 157 -21.01 5.50 3.84
CA ASN A 157 -22.00 6.48 4.27
C ASN A 157 -21.80 6.78 5.74
N LEU A 158 -21.49 8.02 6.02
CA LEU A 158 -21.28 8.52 7.37
C LEU A 158 -22.56 9.19 7.92
#